data_dfdf777298638fd9f6334516b2bb720f
#
_entry.id   dfdf777298638fd9f6334516b2bb720f
#
_cell.length_a   1.000
_cell.length_b   1.000
_cell.length_c   1.000
_cell.angle_alpha   90.00
_cell.angle_beta   90.00
_cell.angle_gamma   90.00
#
_symmetry.space_group_name_H-M   'P 1'
#
loop_
_entity.id
_entity.type
_entity.pdbx_description
1 polymer ?
#
loop_
_entity_poly.entity_id
_entity_poly.type
_entity_poly.pdbx_seq_one_letter_code
_entity_poly.pdbx_strand_id
1 'polypeptide(L)'
;MEISETGIGLLKAFEGCRLVSYQDSVGVWTIGYGCTTDVDPGMKITQAEAEDRLKADLTVFENCVNDAVKVPLNQNQFDALVCWTYNLGCRTLQKSKVLTLLNEGDYDGAEDHMKLYDRAGGQVLAGLTRRRLAEARLFSTEVV
;
A
#
# COMPACT_ATOMS: atom_id res chain seq x y z
N MET A 1 0.40 -13.11 8.58
CA MET A 1 -0.75 -12.19 8.83
C MET A 1 -1.43 -11.86 7.51
N GLU A 2 -2.66 -11.44 7.58
CA GLU A 2 -3.44 -10.96 6.44
C GLU A 2 -4.01 -9.58 6.78
N ILE A 3 -4.20 -8.75 5.75
CA ILE A 3 -4.78 -7.41 5.92
C ILE A 3 -6.25 -7.54 6.36
N SER A 4 -6.69 -6.67 7.27
CA SER A 4 -8.07 -6.64 7.77
C SER A 4 -8.96 -5.74 6.91
N GLU A 5 -10.27 -5.79 7.17
CA GLU A 5 -11.25 -4.90 6.52
C GLU A 5 -10.92 -3.42 6.71
N THR A 6 -10.38 -3.05 7.86
CA THR A 6 -9.94 -1.66 8.12
C THR A 6 -8.85 -1.25 7.14
N GLY A 7 -7.84 -2.09 6.96
CA GLY A 7 -6.75 -1.82 6.01
C GLY A 7 -7.21 -1.80 4.57
N ILE A 8 -8.06 -2.74 4.19
CA ILE A 8 -8.65 -2.80 2.83
C ILE A 8 -9.47 -1.54 2.56
N GLY A 9 -10.26 -1.08 3.54
CA GLY A 9 -11.03 0.14 3.41
C GLY A 9 -10.17 1.37 3.19
N LEU A 10 -9.08 1.50 3.93
CA LEU A 10 -8.11 2.58 3.75
C LEU A 10 -7.50 2.56 2.35
N LEU A 11 -7.06 1.39 1.90
CA LEU A 11 -6.46 1.21 0.58
C LEU A 11 -7.45 1.60 -0.52
N LYS A 12 -8.68 1.09 -0.47
CA LYS A 12 -9.73 1.40 -1.45
C LYS A 12 -10.03 2.89 -1.51
N ALA A 13 -10.05 3.57 -0.36
CA ALA A 13 -10.31 5.01 -0.29
C ALA A 13 -9.26 5.82 -1.06
N PHE A 14 -8.00 5.41 -1.01
CA PHE A 14 -6.92 6.10 -1.72
C PHE A 14 -6.79 5.66 -3.17
N GLU A 15 -6.96 4.37 -3.46
CA GLU A 15 -6.77 3.86 -4.83
C GLU A 15 -7.95 4.19 -5.74
N GLY A 16 -9.17 4.19 -5.23
CA GLY A 16 -10.36 4.27 -6.04
C GLY A 16 -10.52 3.02 -6.92
N CYS A 17 -11.65 2.92 -7.62
CA CYS A 17 -11.92 1.79 -8.50
C CYS A 17 -12.29 2.26 -9.91
N ARG A 18 -11.61 1.75 -10.92
CA ARG A 18 -11.90 2.01 -12.33
C ARG A 18 -12.19 0.68 -13.03
N LEU A 19 -13.38 0.55 -13.61
CA LEU A 19 -13.80 -0.67 -14.29
C LEU A 19 -13.41 -0.72 -15.77
N VAL A 20 -12.88 0.38 -16.30
CA VAL A 20 -12.33 0.46 -17.66
C VAL A 20 -10.85 0.83 -17.53
N SER A 21 -10.00 0.13 -18.28
CA SER A 21 -8.57 0.36 -18.22
C SER A 21 -8.19 1.80 -18.61
N TYR A 22 -7.16 2.31 -17.98
CA TYR A 22 -6.62 3.64 -18.24
C TYR A 22 -5.10 3.60 -18.08
N GLN A 23 -4.42 4.60 -18.65
CA GLN A 23 -3.00 4.78 -18.42
C GLN A 23 -2.80 5.68 -17.21
N ASP A 24 -1.87 5.28 -16.33
CA ASP A 24 -1.48 6.12 -15.21
C ASP A 24 -0.59 7.28 -15.67
N SER A 25 -0.07 8.07 -14.72
CA SER A 25 0.74 9.26 -15.02
C SER A 25 2.04 8.95 -15.78
N VAL A 26 2.50 7.71 -15.76
CA VAL A 26 3.72 7.27 -16.47
C VAL A 26 3.41 6.32 -17.64
N GLY A 27 2.14 6.21 -18.02
CA GLY A 27 1.71 5.45 -19.19
C GLY A 27 1.47 3.96 -18.97
N VAL A 28 1.42 3.50 -17.72
CA VAL A 28 1.15 2.09 -17.41
C VAL A 28 -0.37 1.82 -17.43
N TRP A 29 -0.78 0.81 -18.20
CA TRP A 29 -2.18 0.40 -18.23
C TRP A 29 -2.61 -0.20 -16.89
N THR A 30 -3.69 0.34 -16.35
CA THR A 30 -4.17 0.11 -14.99
C THR A 30 -5.67 -0.12 -15.00
N ILE A 31 -6.18 -0.94 -14.09
CA ILE A 31 -7.61 -1.21 -13.94
C ILE A 31 -7.94 -1.59 -12.48
N GLY A 32 -9.21 -1.52 -12.12
CA GLY A 32 -9.68 -1.87 -10.77
C GLY A 32 -9.13 -0.93 -9.71
N TYR A 33 -8.56 -1.48 -8.68
CA TYR A 33 -7.95 -0.73 -7.57
C TYR A 33 -6.44 -0.57 -7.78
N GLY A 34 -6.04 -0.07 -8.92
CA GLY A 34 -4.63 0.15 -9.23
C GLY A 34 -3.90 -1.10 -9.74
N CYS A 35 -4.61 -2.12 -10.19
CA CYS A 35 -4.00 -3.33 -10.74
C CYS A 35 -3.35 -3.05 -12.09
N THR A 36 -2.11 -3.49 -12.27
CA THR A 36 -1.35 -3.33 -13.51
C THR A 36 -1.02 -4.66 -14.19
N THR A 37 -1.44 -5.78 -13.62
CA THR A 37 -1.17 -7.11 -14.13
C THR A 37 -2.21 -7.50 -15.17
N ASP A 38 -1.77 -7.92 -16.36
CA ASP A 38 -2.65 -8.38 -17.45
C ASP A 38 -3.75 -7.35 -17.77
N VAL A 39 -3.34 -6.11 -18.02
CA VAL A 39 -4.25 -5.01 -18.36
C VAL A 39 -3.97 -4.52 -19.77
N ASP A 40 -4.99 -4.60 -20.64
CA ASP A 40 -4.93 -4.19 -22.03
C ASP A 40 -5.72 -2.88 -22.27
N PRO A 41 -5.36 -2.13 -23.33
CA PRO A 41 -6.17 -0.97 -23.73
C PRO A 41 -7.63 -1.36 -24.01
N GLY A 42 -8.58 -0.56 -23.52
CA GLY A 42 -10.00 -0.81 -23.73
C GLY A 42 -10.59 -1.96 -22.93
N MET A 43 -9.85 -2.52 -21.98
CA MET A 43 -10.31 -3.60 -21.11
C MET A 43 -11.40 -3.11 -20.17
N LYS A 44 -12.43 -3.94 -19.97
CA LYS A 44 -13.51 -3.68 -19.02
C LYS A 44 -13.66 -4.87 -18.09
N ILE A 45 -13.89 -4.60 -16.83
CA ILE A 45 -14.13 -5.63 -15.81
C ILE A 45 -15.37 -5.28 -14.98
N THR A 46 -15.91 -6.28 -14.30
CA THR A 46 -16.99 -6.10 -13.33
C THR A 46 -16.41 -5.68 -11.96
N GLN A 47 -17.28 -5.21 -11.07
CA GLN A 47 -16.88 -4.92 -9.69
C GLN A 47 -16.33 -6.17 -9.00
N ALA A 48 -16.94 -7.34 -9.22
CA ALA A 48 -16.47 -8.61 -8.66
C ALA A 48 -15.06 -8.95 -9.15
N GLU A 49 -14.79 -8.74 -10.44
CA GLU A 49 -13.45 -8.95 -11.02
C GLU A 49 -12.42 -7.96 -10.44
N ALA A 50 -12.82 -6.71 -10.19
CA ALA A 50 -11.96 -5.72 -9.54
C ALA A 50 -11.57 -6.18 -8.12
N GLU A 51 -12.53 -6.72 -7.36
CA GLU A 51 -12.28 -7.26 -6.02
C GLU A 51 -11.34 -8.47 -6.07
N ASP A 52 -11.50 -9.37 -7.03
CA ASP A 52 -10.64 -10.53 -7.22
C ASP A 52 -9.20 -10.12 -7.56
N ARG A 53 -9.04 -9.13 -8.42
CA ARG A 53 -7.73 -8.58 -8.77
C ARG A 53 -7.06 -7.94 -7.55
N LEU A 54 -7.82 -7.22 -6.74
CA LEU A 54 -7.31 -6.62 -5.50
C LEU A 54 -6.80 -7.70 -4.53
N LYS A 55 -7.56 -8.78 -4.35
CA LYS A 55 -7.14 -9.89 -3.48
C LYS A 55 -5.84 -10.53 -3.96
N ALA A 56 -5.70 -10.75 -5.25
CA ALA A 56 -4.48 -11.32 -5.83
C ALA A 56 -3.29 -10.39 -5.59
N ASP A 57 -3.44 -9.09 -5.83
CA ASP A 57 -2.39 -8.11 -5.60
C ASP A 57 -2.04 -8.00 -4.10
N LEU A 58 -3.04 -7.97 -3.23
CA LEU A 58 -2.83 -7.89 -1.78
C LEU A 58 -2.02 -9.07 -1.26
N THR A 59 -2.25 -10.27 -1.78
CA THR A 59 -1.48 -11.46 -1.38
C THR A 59 0.02 -11.24 -1.61
N VAL A 60 0.40 -10.64 -2.72
CA VAL A 60 1.80 -10.31 -3.02
C VAL A 60 2.38 -9.39 -1.96
N PHE A 61 1.66 -8.31 -1.62
CA PHE A 61 2.15 -7.30 -0.67
C PHE A 61 2.08 -7.77 0.78
N GLU A 62 1.09 -8.59 1.13
CA GLU A 62 1.06 -9.27 2.43
C GLU A 62 2.29 -10.14 2.62
N ASN A 63 2.65 -10.92 1.60
CA ASN A 63 3.84 -11.76 1.64
C ASN A 63 5.12 -10.93 1.76
N CYS A 64 5.21 -9.80 1.06
CA CYS A 64 6.35 -8.89 1.20
C CYS A 64 6.53 -8.43 2.64
N VAL A 65 5.47 -8.00 3.30
CA VAL A 65 5.54 -7.52 4.68
C VAL A 65 5.85 -8.67 5.63
N ASN A 66 5.17 -9.81 5.47
CA ASN A 66 5.41 -10.98 6.31
C ASN A 66 6.85 -11.50 6.23
N ASP A 67 7.43 -11.48 5.03
CA ASP A 67 8.80 -11.96 4.83
C ASP A 67 9.86 -10.96 5.31
N ALA A 68 9.61 -9.66 5.14
CA ALA A 68 10.61 -8.63 5.44
C ALA A 68 10.67 -8.25 6.91
N VAL A 69 9.52 -8.20 7.59
CA VAL A 69 9.43 -7.76 8.99
C VAL A 69 9.71 -8.93 9.93
N LYS A 70 10.72 -8.77 10.80
CA LYS A 70 11.21 -9.81 11.71
C LYS A 70 10.80 -9.57 13.16
N VAL A 71 9.99 -8.56 13.40
CA VAL A 71 9.48 -8.20 14.74
C VAL A 71 7.97 -8.36 14.78
N PRO A 72 7.36 -8.50 15.98
CA PRO A 72 5.90 -8.61 16.08
C PRO A 72 5.19 -7.36 15.58
N LEU A 73 4.08 -7.54 14.86
CA LEU A 73 3.19 -6.49 14.41
C LEU A 73 1.78 -6.74 14.95
N ASN A 74 1.10 -5.70 15.40
CA ASN A 74 -0.34 -5.77 15.61
C ASN A 74 -1.07 -5.62 14.27
N GLN A 75 -2.38 -5.82 14.27
CA GLN A 75 -3.16 -5.80 13.02
C GLN A 75 -3.10 -4.43 12.34
N ASN A 76 -3.16 -3.33 13.09
CA ASN A 76 -3.12 -1.99 12.52
C ASN A 76 -1.76 -1.65 11.92
N GLN A 77 -0.69 -2.07 12.57
CA GLN A 77 0.67 -1.91 12.04
C GLN A 77 0.83 -2.69 10.74
N PHE A 78 0.36 -3.92 10.71
CA PHE A 78 0.41 -4.76 9.51
C PHE A 78 -0.40 -4.14 8.37
N ASP A 79 -1.65 -3.73 8.63
CA ASP A 79 -2.53 -3.10 7.65
C ASP A 79 -1.89 -1.85 7.05
N ALA A 80 -1.33 -1.00 7.90
CA ALA A 80 -0.67 0.23 7.45
C ALA A 80 0.54 -0.06 6.55
N LEU A 81 1.36 -1.06 6.92
CA LEU A 81 2.52 -1.46 6.12
C LEU A 81 2.12 -2.06 4.78
N VAL A 82 1.05 -2.85 4.73
CA VAL A 82 0.55 -3.40 3.47
C VAL A 82 0.07 -2.28 2.55
N CYS A 83 -0.71 -1.32 3.07
CA CYS A 83 -1.17 -0.16 2.29
C CYS A 83 0.00 0.67 1.76
N TRP A 84 1.00 0.93 2.59
CA TRP A 84 2.20 1.66 2.24
C TRP A 84 2.99 0.93 1.15
N THR A 85 3.19 -0.39 1.32
CA THR A 85 3.92 -1.23 0.37
C THR A 85 3.18 -1.40 -0.95
N TYR A 86 1.84 -1.49 -0.91
CA TYR A 86 1.00 -1.54 -2.10
C TYR A 86 1.24 -0.33 -3.01
N ASN A 87 1.36 0.85 -2.43
CA ASN A 87 1.59 2.08 -3.19
C ASN A 87 3.05 2.23 -3.66
N LEU A 88 4.01 1.86 -2.82
CA LEU A 88 5.44 2.13 -3.07
C LEU A 88 6.21 0.94 -3.65
N GLY A 89 5.69 -0.28 -3.48
CA GLY A 89 6.31 -1.51 -3.98
C GLY A 89 7.14 -2.25 -2.94
N CYS A 90 7.26 -3.56 -3.12
CA CYS A 90 8.03 -4.44 -2.24
C CYS A 90 9.51 -4.04 -2.17
N ARG A 91 10.08 -3.65 -3.30
CA ARG A 91 11.49 -3.26 -3.36
C ARG A 91 11.76 -2.01 -2.52
N THR A 92 10.84 -1.04 -2.54
CA THR A 92 10.93 0.15 -1.70
C THR A 92 10.94 -0.23 -0.23
N LEU A 93 10.02 -1.10 0.19
CA LEU A 93 10.00 -1.61 1.57
C LEU A 93 11.33 -2.26 1.95
N GLN A 94 11.83 -3.16 1.13
CA GLN A 94 13.07 -3.92 1.39
C GLN A 94 14.29 -3.02 1.56
N LYS A 95 14.35 -1.91 0.84
CA LYS A 95 15.47 -0.95 0.89
C LYS A 95 15.24 0.22 1.84
N SER A 96 14.07 0.29 2.48
CA SER A 96 13.67 1.45 3.26
C SER A 96 14.33 1.51 4.63
N LYS A 97 14.49 2.72 5.13
CA LYS A 97 14.85 2.98 6.53
C LYS A 97 13.71 2.54 7.47
N VAL A 98 12.47 2.59 6.97
CA VAL A 98 11.29 2.07 7.70
C VAL A 98 11.52 0.63 8.14
N LEU A 99 11.93 -0.23 7.23
CA LEU A 99 12.17 -1.63 7.54
C LEU A 99 13.33 -1.82 8.51
N THR A 100 14.42 -1.09 8.30
CA THR A 100 15.60 -1.15 9.18
C THR A 100 15.22 -0.79 10.60
N LEU A 101 14.55 0.34 10.81
CA LEU A 101 14.11 0.79 12.13
C LEU A 101 13.14 -0.18 12.77
N LEU A 102 12.18 -0.68 11.99
CA LEU A 102 11.17 -1.62 12.46
C LEU A 102 11.83 -2.92 12.98
N ASN A 103 12.76 -3.47 12.23
CA ASN A 103 13.47 -4.70 12.63
C ASN A 103 14.45 -4.49 13.78
N GLU A 104 14.80 -3.26 14.08
CA GLU A 104 15.54 -2.89 15.30
C GLU A 104 14.62 -2.71 16.51
N GLY A 105 13.29 -2.83 16.33
CA GLY A 105 12.32 -2.59 17.39
C GLY A 105 11.92 -1.14 17.59
N ASP A 106 12.33 -0.24 16.69
CA ASP A 106 11.99 1.19 16.74
C ASP A 106 10.72 1.45 15.92
N TYR A 107 9.57 1.15 16.50
CA TYR A 107 8.27 1.34 15.86
C TYR A 107 7.95 2.82 15.63
N ASP A 108 8.29 3.69 16.57
CA ASP A 108 8.04 5.13 16.44
C ASP A 108 8.88 5.75 15.32
N GLY A 109 10.15 5.36 15.26
CA GLY A 109 11.05 5.80 14.18
C GLY A 109 10.59 5.30 12.82
N ALA A 110 10.11 4.05 12.74
CA ALA A 110 9.56 3.49 11.51
C ALA A 110 8.34 4.29 11.04
N GLU A 111 7.41 4.62 11.94
CA GLU A 111 6.24 5.45 11.63
C GLU A 111 6.66 6.82 11.08
N ASP A 112 7.59 7.49 11.73
CA ASP A 112 8.08 8.80 11.27
C ASP A 112 8.67 8.72 9.87
N HIS A 113 9.42 7.67 9.56
CA HIS A 113 10.02 7.49 8.24
C HIS A 113 8.99 7.13 7.16
N MET A 114 7.91 6.44 7.51
CA MET A 114 6.82 6.18 6.55
C MET A 114 6.30 7.47 5.91
N LYS A 115 6.22 8.54 6.69
CA LYS A 115 5.69 9.84 6.25
C LYS A 115 6.59 10.57 5.25
N LEU A 116 7.85 10.19 5.14
CA LEU A 116 8.82 10.85 4.26
C LEU A 116 8.64 10.46 2.78
N TYR A 117 7.86 9.44 2.48
CA TYR A 117 7.66 8.91 1.11
C TYR A 117 6.47 9.58 0.42
N ASP A 118 6.47 10.91 0.36
CA ASP A 118 5.39 11.72 -0.20
C ASP A 118 5.78 12.49 -1.46
N ARG A 119 6.85 12.05 -2.12
CA ARG A 119 7.37 12.71 -3.33
C ARG A 119 7.16 11.83 -4.57
N ALA A 120 6.91 12.50 -5.69
CA ALA A 120 6.96 11.88 -7.01
C ALA A 120 7.67 12.86 -7.95
N GLY A 121 8.62 12.34 -8.75
CA GLY A 121 9.44 13.16 -9.62
C GLY A 121 10.24 14.24 -8.88
N GLY A 122 10.64 13.97 -7.64
CA GLY A 122 11.40 14.90 -6.80
C GLY A 122 10.57 15.98 -6.12
N GLN A 123 9.24 15.98 -6.32
CA GLN A 123 8.35 16.99 -5.72
C GLN A 123 7.39 16.35 -4.71
N VAL A 124 7.14 17.09 -3.62
CA VAL A 124 6.12 16.70 -2.63
C VAL A 124 4.74 16.89 -3.26
N LEU A 125 3.91 15.84 -3.23
CA LEU A 125 2.54 15.88 -3.71
C LEU A 125 1.57 15.81 -2.53
N ALA A 126 0.63 16.75 -2.47
CA ALA A 126 -0.34 16.86 -1.38
C ALA A 126 -1.15 15.57 -1.17
N GLY A 127 -1.51 14.88 -2.27
CA GLY A 127 -2.22 13.60 -2.20
C GLY A 127 -1.40 12.50 -1.54
N LEU A 128 -0.10 12.43 -1.84
CA LEU A 128 0.81 11.48 -1.23
C LEU A 128 1.04 11.82 0.24
N THR A 129 1.17 13.09 0.58
CA THR A 129 1.30 13.52 1.98
C THR A 129 0.09 13.06 2.80
N ARG A 130 -1.13 13.28 2.29
CA ARG A 130 -2.37 12.83 2.97
C ARG A 130 -2.39 11.32 3.15
N ARG A 131 -2.00 10.57 2.13
CA ARG A 131 -1.94 9.10 2.20
C ARG A 131 -0.95 8.64 3.25
N ARG A 132 0.28 9.19 3.24
CA ARG A 132 1.32 8.84 4.23
C ARG A 132 0.85 9.12 5.65
N LEU A 133 0.20 10.25 5.87
CA LEU A 133 -0.32 10.61 7.20
C LEU A 133 -1.43 9.66 7.66
N ALA A 134 -2.32 9.25 6.77
CA ALA A 134 -3.37 8.29 7.09
C ALA A 134 -2.81 6.91 7.42
N GLU A 135 -1.82 6.45 6.65
CA GLU A 135 -1.14 5.18 6.89
C GLU A 135 -0.38 5.20 8.22
N ALA A 136 0.35 6.27 8.50
CA ALA A 136 1.08 6.43 9.77
C ALA A 136 0.12 6.50 10.96
N ARG A 137 -1.02 7.17 10.82
CA ARG A 137 -2.05 7.23 11.87
C ARG A 137 -2.61 5.84 12.17
N LEU A 138 -2.90 5.04 11.14
CA LEU A 138 -3.34 3.66 11.34
C LEU A 138 -2.27 2.83 12.04
N PHE A 139 -1.01 2.98 11.63
CA PHE A 139 0.12 2.28 12.23
C PHE A 139 0.21 2.54 13.74
N SER A 140 -0.01 3.77 14.16
CA SER A 140 0.08 4.17 15.58
C SER A 140 -1.22 4.00 16.37
N THR A 141 -2.31 3.60 15.71
CA THR A 141 -3.60 3.39 16.38
C THR A 141 -3.60 2.04 17.10
N GLU A 142 -3.95 2.06 18.38
CA GLU A 142 -4.04 0.84 19.16
C GLU A 142 -5.14 -0.08 18.64
N VAL A 143 -4.89 -1.38 18.70
CA VAL A 143 -5.88 -2.40 18.37
C VAL A 143 -6.79 -2.59 19.58
N VAL A 144 -8.10 -2.42 19.33
CA VAL A 144 -9.11 -2.55 20.38
C VAL A 144 -9.62 -3.97 20.45
#